data_be6db31a9c2202d6d2940012a0ff5c49
#
_entry.id   be6db31a9c2202d6d2940012a0ff5c49
#
_cell.length_a   1.000
_cell.length_b   1.000
_cell.length_c   1.000
_cell.angle_alpha   90.00
_cell.angle_beta   90.00
_cell.angle_gamma   90.00
#
_symmetry.space_group_name_H-M   'P 1'
#
loop_
_entity.id
_entity.type
_entity.pdbx_description
1 polymer ?
#
loop_
_entity_poly.entity_id
_entity_poly.type
_entity_poly.pdbx_seq_one_letter_code
_entity_poly.pdbx_strand_id
1 'polypeptide(L)'
;RYFCLENAPQFLDGYPNDGSCMVDPDTLKVMDYNTSDTAVKYFKKLNEEYQKGIVDPESFTQTYDEYIAKLSSGRVLGMIDQWWDFAYSAGDAIKSAGLDAQGCDYIPVPVTIDGRKNQWHNSGGVLNSGDGLAITKDCDDVEAALQFVDDLLSEEIHNLRFWGVEGEDYQVGDDGLFYRTKEQRAKAAETDYKASHACSYSYFPQYDGTCDDGLNATKPSGQPKEFFDGLNEDVKKAFQAYGVETYVEMLGTNEAPGPWYPMWSFSNNFTTDTEGGMAWTKIGEVKHEQLPQVVMAKDFDSAWKTYMDAY
;
A
#
# COMPACT_ATOMS: atom_id res chain seq x y z
N ARG A 1 -5.52 -2.04 9.91
CA ARG A 1 -6.98 -2.12 10.10
C ARG A 1 -7.45 -3.57 10.00
N TYR A 2 -8.62 -3.92 10.59
CA TYR A 2 -9.07 -5.30 10.67
C TYR A 2 -9.17 -6.01 9.31
N PHE A 3 -9.67 -5.33 8.29
CA PHE A 3 -9.75 -5.89 6.94
C PHE A 3 -8.38 -6.38 6.42
N CYS A 4 -7.33 -5.63 6.62
CA CYS A 4 -5.99 -6.03 6.20
C CYS A 4 -5.46 -7.19 7.06
N LEU A 5 -5.79 -7.21 8.36
CA LEU A 5 -5.41 -8.27 9.27
C LEU A 5 -6.04 -9.62 8.87
N GLU A 6 -7.33 -9.64 8.51
CA GLU A 6 -8.03 -10.88 8.12
C GLU A 6 -7.62 -11.44 6.76
N ASN A 7 -7.09 -10.58 5.88
CA ASN A 7 -6.72 -10.95 4.51
C ASN A 7 -5.20 -11.12 4.30
N ALA A 8 -4.38 -10.91 5.31
CA ALA A 8 -2.92 -11.03 5.20
C ALA A 8 -2.43 -12.38 4.65
N PRO A 9 -3.08 -13.53 4.91
CA PRO A 9 -2.62 -14.82 4.37
C PRO A 9 -2.46 -14.85 2.85
N GLN A 10 -3.22 -14.04 2.08
CA GLN A 10 -3.11 -13.98 0.63
C GLN A 10 -1.70 -13.59 0.14
N PHE A 11 -0.92 -12.89 0.96
CA PHE A 11 0.42 -12.39 0.59
C PHE A 11 1.56 -13.29 1.06
N LEU A 12 1.29 -14.30 1.89
CA LEU A 12 2.32 -14.99 2.66
C LEU A 12 2.80 -16.30 2.04
N ASP A 13 2.11 -16.82 1.02
CA ASP A 13 2.46 -18.07 0.35
C ASP A 13 3.38 -17.88 -0.87
N GLY A 14 3.68 -16.65 -1.26
CA GLY A 14 4.53 -16.36 -2.41
C GLY A 14 3.85 -16.54 -3.77
N TYR A 15 2.54 -16.73 -3.79
CA TYR A 15 1.75 -16.84 -5.01
C TYR A 15 1.10 -15.52 -5.40
N PRO A 16 1.03 -15.21 -6.69
CA PRO A 16 0.19 -14.12 -7.18
C PRO A 16 -1.25 -14.27 -6.70
N ASN A 17 -1.88 -13.14 -6.39
CA ASN A 17 -3.26 -13.12 -5.94
C ASN A 17 -4.03 -11.96 -6.58
N ASP A 18 -5.35 -12.07 -6.65
CA ASP A 18 -6.26 -11.04 -7.14
C ASP A 18 -7.16 -10.44 -6.04
N GLY A 19 -6.86 -10.73 -4.78
CA GLY A 19 -7.66 -10.33 -3.62
C GLY A 19 -8.73 -11.35 -3.24
N SER A 20 -9.14 -12.25 -4.13
CA SER A 20 -10.13 -13.30 -3.85
C SER A 20 -9.49 -14.69 -3.74
N CYS A 21 -8.43 -14.93 -4.50
CA CYS A 21 -7.73 -16.21 -4.54
C CYS A 21 -6.25 -16.01 -4.83
N MET A 22 -5.48 -17.06 -4.62
CA MET A 22 -4.09 -17.17 -5.10
C MET A 22 -4.06 -18.02 -6.39
N VAL A 23 -3.07 -17.79 -7.23
CA VAL A 23 -2.85 -18.55 -8.46
C VAL A 23 -1.43 -19.09 -8.48
N ASP A 24 -1.29 -20.38 -8.67
CA ASP A 24 0.01 -20.99 -8.98
C ASP A 24 0.39 -20.61 -10.43
N PRO A 25 1.46 -19.83 -10.66
CA PRO A 25 1.78 -19.31 -11.99
C PRO A 25 2.25 -20.41 -12.97
N ASP A 26 2.72 -21.54 -12.47
CA ASP A 26 3.22 -22.64 -13.30
C ASP A 26 2.09 -23.55 -13.77
N THR A 27 1.14 -23.81 -12.89
CA THR A 27 0.03 -24.75 -13.15
C THR A 27 -1.29 -24.06 -13.46
N LEU A 28 -1.38 -22.74 -13.20
CA LEU A 28 -2.59 -21.92 -13.24
C LEU A 28 -3.70 -22.43 -12.31
N LYS A 29 -3.31 -23.19 -11.27
CA LYS A 29 -4.25 -23.65 -10.26
C LYS A 29 -4.68 -22.48 -9.38
N VAL A 30 -5.98 -22.30 -9.27
CA VAL A 30 -6.60 -21.37 -8.34
C VAL A 30 -6.68 -22.00 -6.96
N MET A 31 -6.29 -21.24 -5.94
CA MET A 31 -6.23 -21.71 -4.55
C MET A 31 -6.89 -20.69 -3.61
N ASP A 32 -7.61 -21.21 -2.63
CA ASP A 32 -8.17 -20.42 -1.55
C ASP A 32 -7.11 -20.15 -0.49
N TYR A 33 -6.84 -18.87 -0.21
CA TYR A 33 -5.88 -18.49 0.83
C TYR A 33 -6.49 -18.53 2.24
N ASN A 34 -7.82 -18.47 2.37
CA ASN A 34 -8.50 -18.35 3.67
C ASN A 34 -8.45 -19.64 4.48
N THR A 35 -8.28 -20.77 3.81
CA THR A 35 -8.30 -22.12 4.40
C THR A 35 -6.96 -22.86 4.27
N SER A 36 -5.93 -22.15 3.76
CA SER A 36 -4.58 -22.72 3.53
C SER A 36 -3.87 -23.02 4.86
N ASP A 37 -2.86 -23.90 4.80
CA ASP A 37 -1.95 -24.15 5.93
C ASP A 37 -1.27 -22.85 6.42
N THR A 38 -1.02 -21.92 5.52
CA THR A 38 -0.47 -20.59 5.82
C THR A 38 -1.46 -19.77 6.61
N ALA A 39 -2.76 -19.81 6.28
CA ALA A 39 -3.79 -19.14 7.08
C ALA A 39 -3.85 -19.72 8.50
N VAL A 40 -3.81 -21.05 8.65
CA VAL A 40 -3.76 -21.69 9.97
C VAL A 40 -2.58 -21.19 10.79
N LYS A 41 -1.37 -21.19 10.22
CA LYS A 41 -0.16 -20.72 10.89
C LYS A 41 -0.25 -19.24 11.29
N TYR A 42 -0.74 -18.42 10.38
CA TYR A 42 -0.90 -16.99 10.61
C TYR A 42 -1.89 -16.68 11.73
N PHE A 43 -3.10 -17.22 11.69
CA PHE A 43 -4.11 -16.98 12.72
C PHE A 43 -3.75 -17.62 14.05
N LYS A 44 -3.06 -18.77 14.04
CA LYS A 44 -2.52 -19.36 15.26
C LYS A 44 -1.47 -18.45 15.90
N LYS A 45 -0.60 -17.83 15.09
CA LYS A 45 0.36 -16.86 15.58
C LYS A 45 -0.33 -15.63 16.18
N LEU A 46 -1.34 -15.09 15.51
CA LEU A 46 -2.12 -13.97 16.06
C LEU A 46 -2.81 -14.34 17.38
N ASN A 47 -3.38 -15.55 17.49
CA ASN A 47 -3.96 -16.05 18.72
C ASN A 47 -2.93 -16.12 19.85
N GLU A 48 -1.74 -16.66 19.58
CA GLU A 48 -0.64 -16.71 20.57
C GLU A 48 -0.25 -15.30 21.06
N GLU A 49 -0.16 -14.33 20.14
CA GLU A 49 0.19 -12.96 20.51
C GLU A 49 -0.97 -12.23 21.20
N TYR A 50 -2.21 -12.58 20.90
CA TYR A 50 -3.39 -12.11 21.63
C TYR A 50 -3.37 -12.61 23.08
N GLN A 51 -3.09 -13.91 23.30
CA GLN A 51 -3.00 -14.48 24.65
C GLN A 51 -1.86 -13.86 25.49
N LYS A 52 -0.84 -13.31 24.84
CA LYS A 52 0.24 -12.54 25.49
C LYS A 52 -0.12 -11.08 25.76
N GLY A 53 -1.26 -10.61 25.27
CA GLY A 53 -1.69 -9.21 25.36
C GLY A 53 -0.97 -8.25 24.39
N ILE A 54 -0.36 -8.78 23.33
CA ILE A 54 0.34 -7.98 22.29
C ILE A 54 -0.66 -7.48 21.24
N VAL A 55 -1.58 -8.35 20.80
CA VAL A 55 -2.66 -7.93 19.88
C VAL A 55 -3.70 -7.17 20.67
N ASP A 56 -4.02 -5.96 20.24
CA ASP A 56 -5.05 -5.13 20.84
C ASP A 56 -6.44 -5.75 20.61
N PRO A 57 -7.19 -6.09 21.68
CA PRO A 57 -8.51 -6.70 21.55
C PRO A 57 -9.53 -5.79 20.84
N GLU A 58 -9.34 -4.47 20.89
CA GLU A 58 -10.20 -3.51 20.21
C GLU A 58 -9.95 -3.45 18.71
N SER A 59 -8.87 -4.09 18.19
CA SER A 59 -8.58 -4.16 16.76
C SER A 59 -9.73 -4.70 15.92
N PHE A 60 -10.62 -5.48 16.52
CA PHE A 60 -11.78 -6.10 15.85
C PHE A 60 -13.05 -5.25 15.88
N THR A 61 -13.10 -4.22 16.72
CA THR A 61 -14.32 -3.43 16.97
C THR A 61 -14.13 -1.93 16.87
N GLN A 62 -12.89 -1.44 16.88
CA GLN A 62 -12.56 -0.02 16.85
C GLN A 62 -13.02 0.67 15.57
N THR A 63 -13.48 1.89 15.70
CA THR A 63 -13.74 2.78 14.58
C THR A 63 -12.44 3.24 13.90
N TYR A 64 -12.55 3.85 12.73
CA TYR A 64 -11.38 4.43 12.04
C TYR A 64 -10.71 5.52 12.87
N ASP A 65 -11.49 6.41 13.48
CA ASP A 65 -10.95 7.50 14.30
C ASP A 65 -10.21 6.98 15.54
N GLU A 66 -10.73 5.95 16.20
CA GLU A 66 -10.05 5.29 17.32
C GLU A 66 -8.76 4.61 16.88
N TYR A 67 -8.75 3.98 15.71
CA TYR A 67 -7.57 3.39 15.11
C TYR A 67 -6.49 4.45 14.86
N ILE A 68 -6.82 5.54 14.16
CA ILE A 68 -5.88 6.64 13.90
C ILE A 68 -5.39 7.28 15.20
N ALA A 69 -6.26 7.48 16.18
CA ALA A 69 -5.86 8.02 17.48
C ALA A 69 -4.83 7.12 18.20
N LYS A 70 -5.00 5.78 18.13
CA LYS A 70 -4.02 4.84 18.69
C LYS A 70 -2.68 4.92 17.97
N LEU A 71 -2.67 4.88 16.63
CA LEU A 71 -1.44 4.99 15.84
C LEU A 71 -0.70 6.30 16.14
N SER A 72 -1.44 7.40 16.21
CA SER A 72 -0.90 8.74 16.46
C SER A 72 -0.37 8.94 17.89
N SER A 73 -0.66 8.01 18.80
CA SER A 73 -0.21 8.08 20.19
C SER A 73 1.26 7.72 20.41
N GLY A 74 1.93 7.15 19.39
CA GLY A 74 3.29 6.61 19.50
C GLY A 74 3.38 5.32 20.33
N ARG A 75 2.26 4.68 20.66
CA ARG A 75 2.20 3.48 21.53
C ARG A 75 2.00 2.17 20.76
N VAL A 76 1.65 2.24 19.49
CA VAL A 76 1.46 1.07 18.63
C VAL A 76 2.79 0.75 17.93
N LEU A 77 3.33 -0.42 18.20
CA LEU A 77 4.65 -0.84 17.66
C LEU A 77 4.57 -1.41 16.25
N GLY A 78 3.40 -1.85 15.82
CA GLY A 78 3.19 -2.41 14.49
C GLY A 78 1.72 -2.62 14.17
N MET A 79 1.43 -2.69 12.88
CA MET A 79 0.10 -2.96 12.34
C MET A 79 0.23 -3.69 11.01
N ILE A 80 -0.87 -4.27 10.57
CA ILE A 80 -1.05 -4.77 9.20
C ILE A 80 -2.09 -3.90 8.55
N ASP A 81 -1.64 -3.05 7.63
CA ASP A 81 -2.51 -2.11 6.94
C ASP A 81 -1.88 -1.63 5.62
N GLN A 82 -2.64 -0.90 4.85
CA GLN A 82 -2.19 -0.25 3.63
C GLN A 82 -1.78 1.19 3.91
N TRP A 83 -0.72 1.63 3.25
CA TRP A 83 -0.16 2.97 3.44
C TRP A 83 -1.21 4.09 3.36
N TRP A 84 -2.05 4.05 2.34
CA TRP A 84 -3.05 5.09 2.11
C TRP A 84 -4.16 5.15 3.18
N ASP A 85 -4.39 4.08 3.95
CA ASP A 85 -5.44 4.06 4.98
C ASP A 85 -5.00 4.77 6.28
N PHE A 86 -3.71 4.78 6.60
CA PHE A 86 -3.25 5.36 7.89
C PHE A 86 -2.23 6.49 7.76
N ALA A 87 -1.34 6.45 6.76
CA ALA A 87 -0.12 7.22 6.79
C ALA A 87 -0.33 8.74 6.76
N TYR A 88 -1.31 9.19 6.00
CA TYR A 88 -1.61 10.62 5.92
C TYR A 88 -2.09 11.17 7.28
N SER A 89 -3.10 10.54 7.86
CA SER A 89 -3.70 11.02 9.12
C SER A 89 -2.82 10.76 10.33
N ALA A 90 -2.29 9.55 10.48
CA ALA A 90 -1.45 9.20 11.61
C ALA A 90 -0.06 9.85 11.51
N GLY A 91 0.54 9.92 10.31
CA GLY A 91 1.83 10.55 10.08
C GLY A 91 1.82 12.03 10.41
N ASP A 92 0.82 12.77 9.93
CA ASP A 92 0.66 14.19 10.24
C ASP A 92 0.43 14.44 11.74
N ALA A 93 -0.34 13.58 12.41
CA ALA A 93 -0.58 13.68 13.85
C ALA A 93 0.68 13.39 14.68
N ILE A 94 1.46 12.35 14.31
CA ILE A 94 2.75 12.01 14.92
C ILE A 94 3.72 13.19 14.80
N LYS A 95 3.84 13.76 13.60
CA LYS A 95 4.70 14.91 13.32
C LYS A 95 4.25 16.15 14.10
N SER A 96 2.95 16.46 14.10
CA SER A 96 2.39 17.61 14.82
C SER A 96 2.59 17.48 16.32
N ALA A 97 2.64 16.28 16.86
CA ALA A 97 2.93 15.99 18.27
C ALA A 97 4.45 15.96 18.59
N GLY A 98 5.33 16.08 17.59
CA GLY A 98 6.78 15.98 17.75
C GLY A 98 7.27 14.57 18.14
N LEU A 99 6.46 13.54 17.87
CA LEU A 99 6.80 12.17 18.18
C LEU A 99 7.75 11.56 17.14
N ASP A 100 7.74 12.05 15.91
CA ASP A 100 8.70 11.72 14.87
C ASP A 100 10.15 12.01 15.31
N ALA A 101 10.37 13.14 15.99
CA ALA A 101 11.67 13.47 16.59
C ALA A 101 12.09 12.53 17.74
N GLN A 102 11.17 11.71 18.23
CA GLN A 102 11.41 10.66 19.24
C GLN A 102 11.52 9.26 18.62
N GLY A 103 11.56 9.17 17.29
CA GLY A 103 11.67 7.91 16.57
C GLY A 103 10.33 7.16 16.42
N CYS A 104 9.19 7.82 16.61
CA CYS A 104 7.87 7.23 16.43
C CYS A 104 7.43 7.33 14.97
N ASP A 105 8.08 6.55 14.10
CA ASP A 105 7.71 6.43 12.69
C ASP A 105 7.40 4.99 12.31
N TYR A 106 6.54 4.82 11.31
CA TYR A 106 6.22 3.51 10.75
C TYR A 106 7.00 3.27 9.46
N ILE A 107 7.67 2.15 9.40
CA ILE A 107 8.35 1.66 8.20
C ILE A 107 7.69 0.36 7.75
N PRO A 108 7.59 0.09 6.44
CA PRO A 108 7.11 -1.20 5.96
C PRO A 108 8.14 -2.28 6.25
N VAL A 109 7.67 -3.42 6.73
CA VAL A 109 8.50 -4.62 6.94
C VAL A 109 7.82 -5.79 6.25
N PRO A 110 8.49 -6.49 5.32
CA PRO A 110 7.91 -7.65 4.66
C PRO A 110 7.74 -8.78 5.68
N VAL A 111 6.51 -9.29 5.80
CA VAL A 111 6.23 -10.48 6.60
C VAL A 111 6.30 -11.69 5.69
N THR A 112 7.04 -12.72 6.10
CA THR A 112 7.18 -13.98 5.38
C THR A 112 6.94 -15.16 6.32
N ILE A 113 6.47 -16.27 5.77
CA ILE A 113 6.29 -17.54 6.48
C ILE A 113 7.20 -18.59 5.84
N ASP A 114 7.98 -19.29 6.66
CA ASP A 114 8.87 -20.38 6.23
C ASP A 114 9.88 -19.95 5.13
N GLY A 115 10.29 -18.67 5.12
CA GLY A 115 11.23 -18.13 4.12
C GLY A 115 10.64 -17.97 2.72
N ARG A 116 9.33 -18.08 2.57
CA ARG A 116 8.65 -17.85 1.29
C ARG A 116 8.68 -16.37 0.93
N LYS A 117 8.62 -16.09 -0.38
CA LYS A 117 8.52 -14.74 -0.88
C LYS A 117 7.17 -14.12 -0.49
N ASN A 118 7.19 -12.90 0.00
CA ASN A 118 5.96 -12.14 0.20
C ASN A 118 5.48 -11.61 -1.16
N GLN A 119 4.21 -11.77 -1.47
CA GLN A 119 3.58 -11.28 -2.70
C GLN A 119 2.71 -10.02 -2.46
N TRP A 120 3.15 -9.19 -1.55
CA TRP A 120 2.53 -7.88 -1.35
C TRP A 120 2.51 -7.02 -2.63
N HIS A 121 3.60 -7.04 -3.38
CA HIS A 121 3.69 -6.38 -4.67
C HIS A 121 3.22 -7.33 -5.76
N ASN A 122 2.43 -6.79 -6.64
CA ASN A 122 1.83 -7.52 -7.75
C ASN A 122 2.60 -7.28 -9.05
N SER A 123 2.11 -7.88 -10.13
CA SER A 123 2.60 -7.58 -11.46
C SER A 123 2.44 -6.11 -11.76
N GLY A 124 3.56 -5.44 -11.99
CA GLY A 124 3.57 -4.07 -12.48
C GLY A 124 3.58 -3.99 -14.01
N GLY A 125 3.47 -2.78 -14.53
CA GLY A 125 3.69 -2.52 -15.95
C GLY A 125 2.55 -2.88 -16.90
N VAL A 126 1.34 -3.07 -16.38
CA VAL A 126 0.14 -3.29 -17.19
C VAL A 126 -0.84 -2.14 -17.03
N LEU A 127 -1.52 -1.82 -18.13
CA LEU A 127 -2.57 -0.82 -18.12
C LEU A 127 -3.72 -1.30 -17.23
N ASN A 128 -3.98 -0.56 -16.16
CA ASN A 128 -5.19 -0.76 -15.37
C ASN A 128 -6.36 -0.10 -16.09
N SER A 129 -7.28 -0.92 -16.59
CA SER A 129 -8.51 -0.46 -17.26
C SER A 129 -9.71 -0.40 -16.31
N GLY A 130 -9.53 -0.75 -15.03
CA GLY A 130 -10.57 -0.70 -14.01
C GLY A 130 -10.78 0.71 -13.43
N ASP A 131 -9.75 1.55 -13.50
CA ASP A 131 -9.76 2.93 -13.07
C ASP A 131 -9.51 3.87 -14.25
N GLY A 132 -9.93 5.10 -14.14
CA GLY A 132 -9.68 6.06 -15.19
C GLY A 132 -10.41 7.39 -15.02
N LEU A 133 -10.15 8.29 -15.95
CA LEU A 133 -10.85 9.56 -16.08
C LEU A 133 -12.01 9.38 -17.08
N ALA A 134 -13.19 9.83 -16.71
CA ALA A 134 -14.35 9.81 -17.59
C ALA A 134 -14.77 11.24 -17.98
N ILE A 135 -14.98 11.46 -19.26
CA ILE A 135 -15.59 12.69 -19.78
C ILE A 135 -17.09 12.46 -19.89
N THR A 136 -17.88 13.29 -19.23
CA THR A 136 -19.33 13.15 -19.22
C THR A 136 -19.94 13.61 -20.56
N LYS A 137 -21.15 13.13 -20.86
CA LYS A 137 -21.91 13.53 -22.05
C LYS A 137 -22.28 15.03 -22.08
N ASP A 138 -22.19 15.70 -20.93
CA ASP A 138 -22.54 17.12 -20.78
C ASP A 138 -21.27 18.02 -20.87
N CYS A 139 -20.14 17.46 -21.31
CA CYS A 139 -18.92 18.21 -21.58
C CYS A 139 -19.11 19.00 -22.90
N ASP A 140 -18.98 20.33 -22.82
CA ASP A 140 -19.15 21.21 -23.97
C ASP A 140 -18.03 21.09 -25.01
N ASP A 141 -16.81 20.75 -24.58
CA ASP A 141 -15.63 20.63 -25.44
C ASP A 141 -14.80 19.39 -25.05
N VAL A 142 -15.14 18.26 -25.64
CA VAL A 142 -14.48 16.97 -25.41
C VAL A 142 -13.03 16.99 -25.91
N GLU A 143 -12.76 17.71 -27.01
CA GLU A 143 -11.41 17.78 -27.58
C GLU A 143 -10.46 18.55 -26.64
N ALA A 144 -10.90 19.69 -26.12
CA ALA A 144 -10.11 20.43 -25.12
C ALA A 144 -9.90 19.63 -23.83
N ALA A 145 -10.91 18.87 -23.39
CA ALA A 145 -10.78 18.00 -22.22
C ALA A 145 -9.74 16.88 -22.44
N LEU A 146 -9.73 16.27 -23.63
CA LEU A 146 -8.74 15.25 -23.98
C LEU A 146 -7.33 15.85 -24.10
N GLN A 147 -7.22 17.03 -24.72
CA GLN A 147 -5.94 17.74 -24.82
C GLN A 147 -5.39 18.09 -23.44
N PHE A 148 -6.24 18.54 -22.51
CA PHE A 148 -5.82 18.79 -21.13
C PHE A 148 -5.25 17.53 -20.45
N VAL A 149 -5.87 16.37 -20.67
CA VAL A 149 -5.37 15.09 -20.13
C VAL A 149 -4.01 14.72 -20.75
N ASP A 150 -3.88 14.88 -22.06
CA ASP A 150 -2.64 14.62 -22.79
C ASP A 150 -1.49 15.53 -22.31
N ASP A 151 -1.76 16.83 -22.17
CA ASP A 151 -0.83 17.80 -21.64
C ASP A 151 -0.35 17.44 -20.21
N LEU A 152 -1.25 16.96 -19.33
CA LEU A 152 -0.87 16.50 -17.98
C LEU A 152 0.08 15.31 -17.96
N LEU A 153 0.10 14.52 -19.03
CA LEU A 153 0.96 13.33 -19.19
C LEU A 153 2.26 13.65 -19.95
N SER A 154 2.41 14.86 -20.51
CA SER A 154 3.68 15.28 -21.07
C SER A 154 4.75 15.35 -19.99
N GLU A 155 6.00 14.98 -20.31
CA GLU A 155 7.09 14.97 -19.33
C GLU A 155 7.32 16.37 -18.73
N GLU A 156 7.24 17.43 -19.56
CA GLU A 156 7.40 18.81 -19.11
C GLU A 156 6.40 19.17 -18.00
N ILE A 157 5.11 18.94 -18.25
CA ILE A 157 4.06 19.28 -17.28
C ILE A 157 4.09 18.31 -16.09
N HIS A 158 4.40 17.05 -16.33
CA HIS A 158 4.54 16.06 -15.26
C HIS A 158 5.68 16.41 -14.30
N ASN A 159 6.85 16.78 -14.83
CA ASN A 159 7.98 17.24 -14.03
C ASN A 159 7.66 18.53 -13.28
N LEU A 160 6.99 19.49 -13.93
CA LEU A 160 6.55 20.72 -13.26
C LEU A 160 5.61 20.42 -12.09
N ARG A 161 4.74 19.42 -12.21
CA ARG A 161 3.80 19.02 -11.14
C ARG A 161 4.49 18.37 -9.95
N PHE A 162 5.51 17.57 -10.17
CA PHE A 162 6.12 16.73 -9.13
C PHE A 162 7.48 17.24 -8.64
N TRP A 163 8.33 17.67 -9.54
CA TRP A 163 9.62 18.25 -9.20
C TRP A 163 9.55 19.76 -8.97
N GLY A 164 8.75 20.47 -9.74
CA GLY A 164 8.65 21.93 -9.72
C GLY A 164 9.59 22.58 -10.71
N VAL A 165 10.11 23.76 -10.38
CA VAL A 165 10.99 24.57 -11.21
C VAL A 165 12.44 24.34 -10.82
N GLU A 166 13.29 24.03 -11.81
CA GLU A 166 14.74 23.86 -11.61
C GLU A 166 15.37 25.14 -11.02
N GLY A 167 16.24 24.95 -10.04
CA GLY A 167 16.89 26.05 -9.31
C GLY A 167 16.05 26.65 -8.21
N GLU A 168 14.71 26.52 -8.25
CA GLU A 168 13.78 27.00 -7.24
C GLU A 168 13.29 25.85 -6.33
N ASP A 169 12.74 24.79 -6.92
CA ASP A 169 12.12 23.69 -6.20
C ASP A 169 13.01 22.45 -6.11
N TYR A 170 13.91 22.29 -7.08
CA TYR A 170 14.90 21.22 -7.13
C TYR A 170 16.19 21.70 -7.81
N GLN A 171 17.23 20.89 -7.71
CA GLN A 171 18.53 21.10 -8.33
C GLN A 171 18.89 19.91 -9.22
N VAL A 172 19.82 20.15 -10.14
CA VAL A 172 20.48 19.10 -10.93
C VAL A 172 21.93 19.00 -10.46
N GLY A 173 22.37 17.80 -10.06
CA GLY A 173 23.73 17.54 -9.62
C GLY A 173 24.72 17.46 -10.76
N ASP A 174 26.01 17.43 -10.45
CA ASP A 174 27.07 17.22 -11.42
C ASP A 174 26.99 15.87 -12.16
N ASP A 175 26.29 14.91 -11.55
CA ASP A 175 25.94 13.58 -12.08
C ASP A 175 24.66 13.58 -12.94
N GLY A 176 24.00 14.72 -13.07
CA GLY A 176 22.75 14.89 -13.79
C GLY A 176 21.50 14.48 -13.00
N LEU A 177 21.65 14.01 -11.76
CA LEU A 177 20.51 13.58 -10.94
C LEU A 177 19.75 14.77 -10.34
N PHE A 178 18.44 14.68 -10.39
CA PHE A 178 17.56 15.62 -9.69
C PHE A 178 17.60 15.36 -8.20
N TYR A 179 17.69 16.43 -7.42
CA TYR A 179 17.64 16.37 -5.97
C TYR A 179 17.09 17.67 -5.40
N ARG A 180 16.65 17.63 -4.14
CA ARG A 180 16.28 18.82 -3.37
C ARG A 180 17.30 19.08 -2.27
N THR A 181 17.59 20.34 -2.00
CA THR A 181 18.29 20.70 -0.78
C THR A 181 17.38 20.47 0.43
N LYS A 182 17.95 20.51 1.62
CA LYS A 182 17.16 20.39 2.86
C LYS A 182 16.08 21.48 2.95
N GLU A 183 16.42 22.70 2.54
CA GLU A 183 15.51 23.84 2.52
C GLU A 183 14.40 23.66 1.50
N GLN A 184 14.71 23.16 0.31
CA GLN A 184 13.71 22.87 -0.72
C GLN A 184 12.77 21.75 -0.29
N ARG A 185 13.27 20.69 0.34
CA ARG A 185 12.44 19.63 0.91
C ARG A 185 11.51 20.15 2.01
N ALA A 186 12.04 20.98 2.92
CA ALA A 186 11.23 21.57 3.98
C ALA A 186 10.13 22.45 3.40
N LYS A 187 10.45 23.31 2.43
CA LYS A 187 9.49 24.17 1.74
C LYS A 187 8.44 23.37 0.98
N ALA A 188 8.84 22.32 0.24
CA ALA A 188 7.92 21.42 -0.47
C ALA A 188 6.99 20.64 0.47
N ALA A 189 7.32 20.51 1.74
CA ALA A 189 6.47 19.88 2.74
C ALA A 189 5.41 20.83 3.34
N GLU A 190 5.55 22.13 3.17
CA GLU A 190 4.61 23.13 3.69
C GLU A 190 3.28 23.10 2.94
N THR A 191 2.17 23.08 3.66
CA THR A 191 0.83 22.96 3.07
C THR A 191 0.51 24.12 2.12
N ASP A 192 0.83 25.35 2.52
CA ASP A 192 0.56 26.55 1.72
C ASP A 192 1.41 26.58 0.44
N TYR A 193 2.65 26.11 0.54
CA TYR A 193 3.52 25.99 -0.64
C TYR A 193 3.01 24.94 -1.63
N LYS A 194 2.64 23.76 -1.12
CA LYS A 194 2.00 22.73 -1.95
C LYS A 194 0.76 23.24 -2.67
N ALA A 195 -0.09 23.98 -1.96
CA ALA A 195 -1.34 24.49 -2.53
C ALA A 195 -1.12 25.53 -3.63
N SER A 196 0.01 26.25 -3.62
CA SER A 196 0.30 27.32 -4.57
C SER A 196 1.28 26.93 -5.70
N HIS A 197 2.08 25.89 -5.52
CA HIS A 197 3.19 25.54 -6.43
C HIS A 197 3.12 24.11 -6.97
N ALA A 198 2.38 23.22 -6.35
CA ALA A 198 2.23 21.86 -6.81
C ALA A 198 0.77 21.57 -7.17
N CYS A 199 0.56 20.68 -8.15
CA CYS A 199 -0.76 20.14 -8.39
C CYS A 199 -1.12 19.20 -7.23
N SER A 200 -1.90 19.69 -6.26
CA SER A 200 -2.31 18.92 -5.10
C SER A 200 -3.38 17.87 -5.40
N TYR A 201 -3.97 17.88 -6.61
CA TYR A 201 -5.01 16.94 -6.98
C TYR A 201 -4.42 15.63 -7.48
N SER A 202 -4.33 14.65 -6.59
CA SER A 202 -3.68 13.35 -6.83
C SER A 202 -4.38 12.48 -7.88
N TYR A 203 -5.66 12.73 -8.18
CA TYR A 203 -6.43 11.96 -9.15
C TYR A 203 -6.26 12.40 -10.59
N PHE A 204 -5.58 13.52 -10.84
CA PHE A 204 -5.20 13.86 -12.21
C PHE A 204 -4.24 12.80 -12.78
N PRO A 205 -4.36 12.48 -14.07
CA PRO A 205 -3.50 11.51 -14.74
C PRO A 205 -2.03 11.73 -14.42
N GLN A 206 -1.33 10.67 -14.07
CA GLN A 206 0.08 10.67 -13.69
C GLN A 206 0.68 9.29 -13.96
N TYR A 207 2.00 9.22 -13.99
CA TYR A 207 2.74 7.96 -14.16
C TYR A 207 3.99 7.95 -13.29
N ASP A 208 4.47 6.75 -13.00
CA ASP A 208 5.76 6.51 -12.37
C ASP A 208 6.71 5.93 -13.41
N GLY A 209 7.99 6.22 -13.29
CA GLY A 209 8.99 5.71 -14.19
C GLY A 209 10.23 6.59 -14.24
N THR A 210 10.93 6.49 -15.36
CA THR A 210 12.14 7.26 -15.65
C THR A 210 11.80 8.31 -16.70
N CYS A 211 12.35 9.51 -16.54
CA CYS A 211 12.27 10.59 -17.52
C CYS A 211 12.91 10.18 -18.86
N ASP A 212 12.66 10.96 -19.92
CA ASP A 212 13.22 10.73 -21.25
C ASP A 212 14.75 10.80 -21.28
N ASP A 213 15.38 11.41 -20.27
CA ASP A 213 16.84 11.40 -20.07
C ASP A 213 17.40 10.00 -19.71
N GLY A 214 16.54 9.05 -19.40
CA GLY A 214 16.92 7.68 -19.00
C GLY A 214 17.60 7.59 -17.64
N LEU A 215 17.62 8.66 -16.85
CA LEU A 215 18.37 8.79 -15.61
C LEU A 215 17.49 9.14 -14.41
N ASN A 216 16.68 10.17 -14.55
CA ASN A 216 15.89 10.71 -13.46
C ASN A 216 14.53 10.05 -13.34
N ALA A 217 14.07 9.85 -12.11
CA ALA A 217 12.70 9.43 -11.86
C ALA A 217 11.71 10.57 -12.14
N THR A 218 10.54 10.24 -12.65
CA THR A 218 9.48 11.21 -12.96
C THR A 218 8.89 11.88 -11.71
N LYS A 219 9.18 11.33 -10.51
CA LYS A 219 8.74 11.87 -9.22
C LYS A 219 9.87 11.80 -8.19
N PRO A 220 9.96 12.76 -7.26
CA PRO A 220 10.97 12.74 -6.18
C PRO A 220 10.94 11.45 -5.35
N SER A 221 9.76 10.87 -5.12
CA SER A 221 9.61 9.62 -4.37
C SER A 221 10.18 8.39 -5.09
N GLY A 222 10.31 8.44 -6.40
CA GLY A 222 10.93 7.40 -7.22
C GLY A 222 12.45 7.55 -7.38
N GLN A 223 13.02 8.69 -6.95
CA GLN A 223 14.47 8.95 -7.02
C GLN A 223 15.12 8.42 -5.73
N PRO A 224 15.92 7.33 -5.78
CA PRO A 224 16.36 6.65 -4.55
C PRO A 224 17.06 7.57 -3.56
N LYS A 225 18.05 8.35 -4.02
CA LYS A 225 18.79 9.27 -3.16
C LYS A 225 17.91 10.38 -2.59
N GLU A 226 17.03 10.97 -3.39
CA GLU A 226 16.12 12.03 -2.94
C GLU A 226 15.11 11.49 -1.92
N PHE A 227 14.59 10.30 -2.17
CA PHE A 227 13.72 9.59 -1.23
C PHE A 227 14.44 9.35 0.12
N PHE A 228 15.64 8.76 0.09
CA PHE A 228 16.42 8.46 1.29
C PHE A 228 16.80 9.71 2.07
N ASP A 229 17.27 10.76 1.37
CA ASP A 229 17.63 12.04 1.98
C ASP A 229 16.43 12.71 2.68
N GLY A 230 15.21 12.48 2.17
CA GLY A 230 13.95 12.99 2.72
C GLY A 230 13.48 12.29 3.98
N LEU A 231 13.98 11.10 4.30
CA LEU A 231 13.61 10.35 5.50
C LEU A 231 14.17 11.01 6.77
N ASN A 232 13.48 10.81 7.90
CA ASN A 232 14.06 11.22 9.17
C ASN A 232 15.22 10.30 9.60
N GLU A 233 16.04 10.75 10.55
CA GLU A 233 17.29 10.07 10.91
C GLU A 233 17.08 8.67 11.51
N ASP A 234 15.97 8.43 12.21
CA ASP A 234 15.72 7.12 12.82
C ASP A 234 15.21 6.12 11.79
N VAL A 235 14.41 6.58 10.82
CA VAL A 235 14.02 5.78 9.65
C VAL A 235 15.25 5.45 8.79
N LYS A 236 16.14 6.43 8.52
CA LYS A 236 17.42 6.17 7.83
C LYS A 236 18.25 5.09 8.51
N LYS A 237 18.39 5.15 9.85
CA LYS A 237 19.09 4.11 10.62
C LYS A 237 18.45 2.74 10.44
N ALA A 238 17.12 2.66 10.46
CA ALA A 238 16.41 1.42 10.23
C ALA A 238 16.67 0.87 8.82
N PHE A 239 16.55 1.70 7.78
CA PHE A 239 16.84 1.31 6.40
C PHE A 239 18.29 0.84 6.24
N GLN A 240 19.25 1.55 6.82
CA GLN A 240 20.66 1.16 6.81
C GLN A 240 20.89 -0.19 7.52
N ALA A 241 20.18 -0.47 8.62
CA ALA A 241 20.25 -1.76 9.31
C ALA A 241 19.72 -2.92 8.45
N TYR A 242 18.76 -2.66 7.57
CA TYR A 242 18.28 -3.61 6.56
C TYR A 242 19.14 -3.64 5.29
N GLY A 243 20.05 -2.69 5.10
CA GLY A 243 20.91 -2.57 3.92
C GLY A 243 20.15 -2.10 2.66
N VAL A 244 19.13 -1.26 2.83
CA VAL A 244 18.27 -0.74 1.77
C VAL A 244 18.17 0.79 1.83
N GLU A 245 17.80 1.42 0.72
CA GLU A 245 17.60 2.87 0.63
C GLU A 245 16.16 3.24 0.24
N THR A 246 15.37 2.29 -0.25
CA THR A 246 13.99 2.53 -0.71
C THR A 246 13.00 1.50 -0.17
N TYR A 247 11.72 1.84 -0.19
CA TYR A 247 10.65 0.87 0.11
C TYR A 247 10.61 -0.27 -0.91
N VAL A 248 10.96 0.00 -2.17
CA VAL A 248 11.01 -1.03 -3.21
C VAL A 248 12.09 -2.07 -2.89
N GLU A 249 13.27 -1.64 -2.43
CA GLU A 249 14.32 -2.55 -1.98
C GLU A 249 13.90 -3.34 -0.74
N MET A 250 13.18 -2.70 0.19
CA MET A 250 12.66 -3.34 1.40
C MET A 250 11.60 -4.39 1.10
N LEU A 251 10.63 -4.08 0.25
CA LEU A 251 9.45 -4.89 -0.01
C LEU A 251 9.61 -5.81 -1.23
N GLY A 252 10.51 -5.48 -2.15
CA GLY A 252 10.74 -6.16 -3.42
C GLY A 252 10.13 -5.40 -4.61
N THR A 253 10.63 -5.70 -5.80
CA THR A 253 10.16 -5.12 -7.07
C THR A 253 8.92 -5.83 -7.59
N ASN A 254 8.10 -5.13 -8.34
CA ASN A 254 7.01 -5.75 -9.10
C ASN A 254 7.56 -6.77 -10.10
N GLU A 255 6.81 -7.84 -10.30
CA GLU A 255 7.12 -8.87 -11.29
C GLU A 255 6.44 -8.57 -12.63
N ALA A 256 7.03 -9.09 -13.70
CA ALA A 256 6.39 -9.05 -15.01
C ALA A 256 5.05 -9.82 -14.97
N PRO A 257 4.03 -9.37 -15.72
CA PRO A 257 2.77 -10.08 -15.82
C PRO A 257 2.99 -11.52 -16.30
N GLY A 258 2.49 -12.48 -15.54
CA GLY A 258 2.50 -13.88 -15.91
C GLY A 258 1.20 -14.30 -16.59
N PRO A 259 1.08 -15.57 -17.01
CA PRO A 259 -0.12 -16.09 -17.67
C PRO A 259 -1.38 -16.06 -16.78
N TRP A 260 -1.22 -15.90 -15.46
CA TRP A 260 -2.30 -15.71 -14.48
C TRP A 260 -2.91 -14.29 -14.53
N TYR A 261 -2.26 -13.36 -15.18
CA TYR A 261 -2.64 -11.94 -15.19
C TYR A 261 -4.10 -11.67 -15.60
N PRO A 262 -4.72 -12.38 -16.55
CA PRO A 262 -6.13 -12.19 -16.88
C PRO A 262 -7.09 -12.36 -15.69
N MET A 263 -6.65 -13.03 -14.63
CA MET A 263 -7.42 -13.18 -13.38
C MET A 263 -7.21 -12.01 -12.40
N TRP A 264 -6.25 -11.13 -12.67
CA TRP A 264 -5.96 -9.99 -11.83
C TRP A 264 -7.18 -9.08 -11.69
N SER A 265 -7.56 -8.77 -10.46
CA SER A 265 -8.75 -7.97 -10.15
C SER A 265 -10.08 -8.57 -10.69
N PHE A 266 -10.12 -9.86 -11.05
CA PHE A 266 -11.33 -10.49 -11.53
C PHE A 266 -12.46 -10.44 -10.50
N SER A 267 -12.14 -10.46 -9.20
CA SER A 267 -13.08 -10.29 -8.10
C SER A 267 -13.87 -8.99 -8.18
N ASN A 268 -13.35 -7.93 -8.80
CA ASN A 268 -14.06 -6.68 -9.01
C ASN A 268 -15.28 -6.83 -9.94
N ASN A 269 -15.37 -7.92 -10.70
CA ASN A 269 -16.50 -8.24 -11.55
C ASN A 269 -17.60 -9.03 -10.81
N PHE A 270 -17.39 -9.37 -9.54
CA PHE A 270 -18.38 -10.07 -8.73
C PHE A 270 -19.47 -9.11 -8.28
N THR A 271 -20.59 -9.15 -8.97
CA THR A 271 -21.79 -8.40 -8.58
C THR A 271 -22.71 -9.26 -7.71
N THR A 272 -23.46 -8.63 -6.82
CA THR A 272 -24.30 -9.31 -5.81
C THR A 272 -25.44 -10.15 -6.39
N ASP A 273 -25.71 -10.04 -7.67
CA ASP A 273 -26.71 -10.83 -8.42
C ASP A 273 -26.10 -12.07 -9.11
N THR A 274 -24.80 -12.28 -9.01
CA THR A 274 -24.12 -13.46 -9.51
C THR A 274 -23.85 -14.49 -8.40
N GLU A 275 -23.76 -15.76 -8.73
CA GLU A 275 -23.39 -16.83 -7.76
C GLU A 275 -22.03 -16.52 -7.11
N GLY A 276 -21.06 -16.08 -7.90
CA GLY A 276 -19.74 -15.67 -7.40
C GLY A 276 -19.81 -14.50 -6.43
N GLY A 277 -20.58 -13.47 -6.75
CA GLY A 277 -20.77 -12.30 -5.87
C GLY A 277 -21.51 -12.63 -4.58
N MET A 278 -22.53 -13.48 -4.64
CA MET A 278 -23.23 -13.99 -3.45
C MET A 278 -22.27 -14.80 -2.56
N ALA A 279 -21.51 -15.72 -3.14
CA ALA A 279 -20.52 -16.51 -2.41
C ALA A 279 -19.43 -15.61 -1.79
N TRP A 280 -18.91 -14.65 -2.55
CA TRP A 280 -17.92 -13.68 -2.07
C TRP A 280 -18.42 -12.89 -0.87
N THR A 281 -19.65 -12.37 -0.95
CA THR A 281 -20.29 -11.66 0.17
C THR A 281 -20.43 -12.55 1.40
N LYS A 282 -20.88 -13.78 1.20
CA LYS A 282 -21.10 -14.72 2.31
C LYS A 282 -19.80 -15.16 2.98
N ILE A 283 -18.76 -15.42 2.20
CA ILE A 283 -17.42 -15.70 2.69
C ILE A 283 -16.90 -14.54 3.54
N GLY A 284 -17.06 -13.31 3.05
CA GLY A 284 -16.70 -12.10 3.78
C GLY A 284 -17.40 -11.98 5.13
N GLU A 285 -18.71 -12.24 5.18
CA GLU A 285 -19.49 -12.24 6.43
C GLU A 285 -18.96 -13.27 7.43
N VAL A 286 -18.73 -14.51 6.98
CA VAL A 286 -18.20 -15.60 7.83
C VAL A 286 -16.82 -15.24 8.37
N LYS A 287 -15.92 -14.75 7.53
CA LYS A 287 -14.59 -14.31 7.96
C LYS A 287 -14.69 -13.21 9.01
N HIS A 288 -15.46 -12.19 8.73
CA HIS A 288 -15.61 -11.03 9.61
C HIS A 288 -16.19 -11.37 10.98
N GLU A 289 -17.11 -12.34 11.03
CA GLU A 289 -17.71 -12.82 12.27
C GLU A 289 -16.80 -13.79 13.02
N GLN A 290 -16.19 -14.76 12.33
CA GLN A 290 -15.55 -15.91 12.99
C GLN A 290 -14.05 -15.70 13.25
N LEU A 291 -13.30 -15.01 12.38
CA LEU A 291 -11.84 -14.84 12.56
C LEU A 291 -11.48 -14.07 13.83
N PRO A 292 -12.21 -13.03 14.28
CA PRO A 292 -11.99 -12.46 15.61
C PRO A 292 -12.14 -13.48 16.74
N GLN A 293 -13.13 -14.36 16.64
CA GLN A 293 -13.36 -15.42 17.64
C GLN A 293 -12.19 -16.40 17.66
N VAL A 294 -11.63 -16.74 16.48
CA VAL A 294 -10.44 -17.60 16.36
C VAL A 294 -9.24 -16.96 17.04
N VAL A 295 -8.98 -15.67 16.78
CA VAL A 295 -7.84 -14.96 17.37
C VAL A 295 -7.99 -14.83 18.89
N MET A 296 -9.17 -14.56 19.39
CA MET A 296 -9.42 -14.36 20.82
C MET A 296 -9.62 -15.67 21.62
N ALA A 297 -9.79 -16.80 20.94
CA ALA A 297 -10.11 -18.08 21.58
C ALA A 297 -9.02 -18.56 22.54
N LYS A 298 -9.43 -19.20 23.64
CA LYS A 298 -8.51 -19.93 24.51
C LYS A 298 -8.06 -21.27 23.90
N ASP A 299 -8.92 -21.88 23.09
CA ASP A 299 -8.65 -23.10 22.34
C ASP A 299 -8.76 -22.77 20.84
N PHE A 300 -7.59 -22.54 20.24
CA PHE A 300 -7.46 -22.20 18.84
C PHE A 300 -8.03 -23.30 17.92
N ASP A 301 -7.69 -24.55 18.19
CA ASP A 301 -8.03 -25.64 17.26
C ASP A 301 -9.55 -25.86 17.21
N SER A 302 -10.24 -25.72 18.33
CA SER A 302 -11.70 -25.78 18.39
C SER A 302 -12.35 -24.60 17.66
N ALA A 303 -11.84 -23.38 17.86
CA ALA A 303 -12.37 -22.19 17.21
C ALA A 303 -12.11 -22.20 15.71
N TRP A 304 -10.91 -22.64 15.29
CA TRP A 304 -10.58 -22.80 13.87
C TRP A 304 -11.51 -23.82 13.19
N LYS A 305 -11.78 -24.94 13.86
CA LYS A 305 -12.75 -25.92 13.34
C LYS A 305 -14.13 -25.30 13.15
N THR A 306 -14.60 -24.50 14.10
CA THR A 306 -15.89 -23.81 13.98
C THR A 306 -15.92 -22.85 12.79
N TYR A 307 -14.82 -22.11 12.57
CA TYR A 307 -14.66 -21.26 11.39
C TYR A 307 -14.73 -22.08 10.09
N MET A 308 -13.99 -23.19 10.02
CA MET A 308 -13.98 -24.05 8.85
C MET A 308 -15.34 -24.70 8.57
N ASP A 309 -16.10 -25.03 9.60
CA ASP A 309 -17.45 -25.61 9.46
C ASP A 309 -18.46 -24.56 8.95
N ALA A 310 -18.21 -23.27 9.21
CA ALA A 310 -19.06 -22.17 8.75
C ALA A 310 -18.68 -21.63 7.36
N TYR A 311 -17.39 -21.69 7.02
CA TYR A 311 -16.81 -21.29 5.73
C TYR A 311 -17.16 -22.29 4.64
#